data_7402c5eb9a979c20d29605d00b041093
#
_entry.id   7402c5eb9a979c20d29605d00b041093
#
_cell.length_a   1.000
_cell.length_b   1.000
_cell.length_c   1.000
_cell.angle_alpha   90.00
_cell.angle_beta   90.00
_cell.angle_gamma   90.00
#
_symmetry.space_group_name_H-M   'P 1'
#
loop_
_entity.id
_entity.type
_entity.pdbx_description
1 polymer ?
#
loop_
_entity_poly.entity_id
_entity_poly.type
_entity_poly.pdbx_seq_one_letter_code
_entity_poly.pdbx_strand_id
1 'polypeptide(L)'
;MEKGNKKRWLAAGLALVVFLISMFSNAGNQFKEAEQANFYNQAREKFMGAEDEVLYGTNASQRIMVLNVDGMIAKDDSNDYIVEKLDEVLEDETIKGVILHVNSPGGSVYASERIAKKVEQIKEKNIPVYSVMQELAASGGYYVSALCDKIYASNETFTGSIGVIMQSYSLEGLFEEYGIKEQNIKTGKMKDAGSLGRDMDKEEQEYLQGLVDSAFSRFIKIVAEGRNMSEAEVKKLADGRIYDGSQAVENGLVDEIGDLDDAVADITEKAKLTDPMVVEKNELAASFGKYFPAFSTNTDNPKSDLAILKELMEKESGRPMYLYGGYYEWN
;
A
#
# COMPACT_ATOMS: atom_id res chain seq x y z
N MET A 1 -2.72 23.67 14.01
CA MET A 1 -2.72 22.73 15.17
C MET A 1 -4.10 22.50 15.83
N GLU A 2 -5.18 23.14 15.40
CA GLU A 2 -6.50 23.02 16.07
C GLU A 2 -7.44 21.97 15.46
N LYS A 3 -7.29 21.61 14.18
CA LYS A 3 -8.16 20.62 13.52
C LYS A 3 -7.89 19.17 13.93
N GLY A 4 -6.65 18.80 14.24
CA GLY A 4 -6.29 17.43 14.67
C GLY A 4 -6.83 17.05 16.05
N ASN A 5 -6.90 18.00 16.97
CA ASN A 5 -7.44 17.74 18.31
C ASN A 5 -8.96 17.56 18.30
N LYS A 6 -9.70 18.24 17.43
CA LYS A 6 -11.17 18.06 17.33
C LYS A 6 -11.55 16.66 16.86
N LYS A 7 -10.83 16.09 15.90
CA LYS A 7 -11.08 14.71 15.42
C LYS A 7 -10.76 13.66 16.50
N ARG A 8 -9.70 13.85 17.28
CA ARG A 8 -9.35 12.97 18.41
C ARG A 8 -10.40 13.02 19.54
N TRP A 9 -10.89 14.19 19.90
CA TRP A 9 -11.95 14.35 20.89
C TRP A 9 -13.30 13.82 20.41
N LEU A 10 -13.59 13.92 19.09
CA LEU A 10 -14.77 13.31 18.48
C LEU A 10 -14.67 11.78 18.49
N ALA A 11 -13.53 11.20 18.17
CA ALA A 11 -13.30 9.76 18.25
C ALA A 11 -13.41 9.23 19.69
N ALA A 12 -12.84 9.95 20.66
CA ALA A 12 -12.97 9.60 22.09
C ALA A 12 -14.42 9.72 22.59
N GLY A 13 -15.16 10.74 22.13
CA GLY A 13 -16.59 10.90 22.42
C GLY A 13 -17.43 9.78 21.82
N LEU A 14 -17.12 9.35 20.61
CA LEU A 14 -17.78 8.21 19.97
C LEU A 14 -17.51 6.90 20.71
N ALA A 15 -16.25 6.63 21.06
CA ALA A 15 -15.89 5.45 21.85
C ALA A 15 -16.64 5.40 23.19
N LEU A 16 -16.82 6.56 23.84
CA LEU A 16 -17.58 6.67 25.06
C LEU A 16 -19.08 6.39 24.85
N VAL A 17 -19.67 6.94 23.77
CA VAL A 17 -21.08 6.71 23.44
C VAL A 17 -21.33 5.24 23.10
N VAL A 18 -20.46 4.62 22.30
CA VAL A 18 -20.54 3.19 21.96
C VAL A 18 -20.35 2.32 23.21
N PHE A 19 -19.43 2.70 24.11
CA PHE A 19 -19.23 2.03 25.39
C PHE A 19 -20.47 2.12 26.29
N LEU A 20 -21.10 3.28 26.39
CA LEU A 20 -22.35 3.47 27.15
C LEU A 20 -23.50 2.66 26.55
N ILE A 21 -23.64 2.63 25.23
CA ILE A 21 -24.66 1.80 24.55
C ILE A 21 -24.39 0.31 24.82
N SER A 22 -23.15 -0.15 24.78
CA SER A 22 -22.78 -1.53 25.10
C SER A 22 -23.11 -1.89 26.56
N MET A 23 -22.88 -0.98 27.51
CA MET A 23 -23.28 -1.17 28.92
C MET A 23 -24.81 -1.30 29.10
N PHE A 24 -25.59 -0.53 28.35
CA PHE A 24 -27.06 -0.56 28.43
C PHE A 24 -27.69 -1.68 27.60
N SER A 25 -27.03 -2.19 26.55
CA SER A 25 -27.53 -3.30 25.73
C SER A 25 -27.53 -4.65 26.43
N ASN A 26 -26.74 -4.79 27.50
CA ASN A 26 -26.79 -5.98 28.37
C ASN A 26 -28.08 -6.05 29.24
N ALA A 27 -28.94 -5.02 29.20
CA ALA A 27 -30.13 -4.95 30.00
C ALA A 27 -31.46 -5.16 29.23
N GLY A 28 -31.44 -5.44 27.93
CA GLY A 28 -32.68 -5.62 27.16
C GLY A 28 -32.51 -6.25 25.78
N ASN A 29 -32.80 -7.49 25.71
CA ASN A 29 -32.77 -8.37 24.52
C ASN A 29 -33.82 -8.05 23.47
N GLN A 30 -33.91 -6.86 22.85
CA GLN A 30 -34.84 -6.59 21.74
C GLN A 30 -34.47 -5.47 20.77
N PHE A 31 -33.21 -5.22 20.46
CA PHE A 31 -32.91 -4.45 19.25
C PHE A 31 -32.73 -5.44 18.08
N LYS A 32 -33.65 -5.31 17.09
CA LYS A 32 -33.58 -6.13 15.88
C LYS A 32 -32.25 -5.88 15.16
N GLU A 33 -31.60 -6.91 14.67
CA GLU A 33 -30.31 -6.86 13.95
C GLU A 33 -30.28 -5.78 12.85
N ALA A 34 -31.42 -5.51 12.20
CA ALA A 34 -31.55 -4.46 11.18
C ALA A 34 -31.41 -3.02 11.75
N GLU A 35 -31.86 -2.74 12.97
CA GLU A 35 -31.75 -1.41 13.59
C GLU A 35 -30.32 -1.17 14.09
N GLN A 36 -29.65 -2.21 14.56
CA GLN A 36 -28.22 -2.13 14.90
C GLN A 36 -27.37 -1.87 13.64
N ALA A 37 -27.62 -2.61 12.56
CA ALA A 37 -26.90 -2.40 11.29
C ALA A 37 -27.10 -0.98 10.73
N ASN A 38 -28.33 -0.45 10.77
CA ASN A 38 -28.59 0.93 10.36
C ASN A 38 -27.92 1.97 11.26
N PHE A 39 -27.90 1.75 12.57
CA PHE A 39 -27.21 2.64 13.50
C PHE A 39 -25.68 2.63 13.25
N TYR A 40 -25.11 1.44 13.06
CA TYR A 40 -23.67 1.30 12.72
C TYR A 40 -23.33 2.00 11.41
N ASN A 41 -24.14 1.80 10.37
CA ASN A 41 -23.90 2.44 9.07
C ASN A 41 -24.03 3.96 9.16
N GLN A 42 -25.04 4.50 9.84
CA GLN A 42 -25.18 5.95 10.06
C GLN A 42 -24.06 6.53 10.93
N ALA A 43 -23.61 5.80 11.95
CA ALA A 43 -22.47 6.21 12.76
C ALA A 43 -21.18 6.20 11.94
N ARG A 44 -20.94 5.15 11.14
CA ARG A 44 -19.81 5.05 10.22
C ARG A 44 -19.78 6.23 9.26
N GLU A 45 -20.83 6.47 8.50
CA GLU A 45 -20.91 7.57 7.54
C GLU A 45 -20.71 8.95 8.20
N LYS A 46 -21.27 9.14 9.40
CA LYS A 46 -21.16 10.42 10.10
C LYS A 46 -19.78 10.73 10.66
N PHE A 47 -19.00 9.70 11.06
CA PHE A 47 -17.73 9.87 11.77
C PHE A 47 -16.51 9.51 10.93
N MET A 48 -16.65 8.58 9.98
CA MET A 48 -15.56 8.11 9.14
C MET A 48 -15.69 8.56 7.67
N GLY A 49 -16.83 9.12 7.29
CA GLY A 49 -17.19 9.40 5.91
C GLY A 49 -17.87 8.21 5.22
N ALA A 50 -18.35 8.43 4.03
CA ALA A 50 -18.86 7.35 3.18
C ALA A 50 -17.67 6.50 2.67
N GLU A 51 -17.92 5.23 2.35
CA GLU A 51 -16.90 4.38 1.68
C GLU A 51 -16.53 4.96 0.31
N ASP A 52 -17.52 5.55 -0.38
CA ASP A 52 -17.37 6.29 -1.62
C ASP A 52 -17.55 7.79 -1.34
N GLU A 53 -16.45 8.55 -1.41
CA GLU A 53 -16.50 10.01 -1.31
C GLU A 53 -16.55 10.61 -2.72
N VAL A 54 -17.68 11.28 -3.04
CA VAL A 54 -17.79 11.97 -4.33
C VAL A 54 -17.03 13.29 -4.25
N LEU A 55 -15.94 13.39 -4.99
CA LEU A 55 -15.13 14.60 -5.05
C LEU A 55 -15.82 15.67 -5.91
N TYR A 56 -16.29 15.30 -7.10
CA TYR A 56 -17.04 16.16 -8.00
C TYR A 56 -17.68 15.37 -9.15
N GLY A 57 -18.47 16.06 -10.00
CA GLY A 57 -19.23 15.46 -11.09
C GLY A 57 -20.54 14.85 -10.65
N THR A 58 -21.49 14.69 -11.58
CA THR A 58 -22.85 14.24 -11.25
C THR A 58 -23.29 13.00 -12.01
N ASN A 59 -22.56 12.58 -13.03
CA ASN A 59 -22.94 11.46 -13.88
C ASN A 59 -22.50 10.11 -13.28
N ALA A 60 -23.36 9.51 -12.46
CA ALA A 60 -23.13 8.23 -11.83
C ALA A 60 -23.02 7.03 -12.81
N SER A 61 -23.41 7.18 -14.08
CA SER A 61 -23.21 6.14 -15.08
C SER A 61 -21.84 6.20 -15.78
N GLN A 62 -21.04 7.24 -15.47
CA GLN A 62 -19.68 7.44 -15.96
C GLN A 62 -18.81 7.85 -14.78
N ARG A 63 -18.24 6.86 -14.11
CA ARG A 63 -17.43 7.11 -12.90
C ARG A 63 -15.94 7.01 -13.20
N ILE A 64 -15.15 7.86 -12.54
CA ILE A 64 -13.70 7.72 -12.42
C ILE A 64 -13.43 7.37 -10.95
N MET A 65 -12.81 6.22 -10.73
CA MET A 65 -12.45 5.75 -9.41
C MET A 65 -11.05 6.26 -9.05
N VAL A 66 -10.94 6.95 -7.92
CA VAL A 66 -9.66 7.31 -7.30
C VAL A 66 -9.39 6.33 -6.16
N LEU A 67 -8.25 5.68 -6.19
CA LEU A 67 -7.85 4.67 -5.22
C LEU A 67 -6.50 5.03 -4.62
N ASN A 68 -6.49 5.30 -3.31
CA ASN A 68 -5.28 5.65 -2.59
C ASN A 68 -4.41 4.41 -2.37
N VAL A 69 -3.11 4.54 -2.69
CA VAL A 69 -2.06 3.55 -2.41
C VAL A 69 -1.09 4.20 -1.44
N ASP A 70 -1.46 4.17 -0.15
CA ASP A 70 -0.76 4.88 0.90
C ASP A 70 0.09 3.95 1.77
N GLY A 71 1.25 4.46 2.20
CA GLY A 71 2.14 3.74 3.11
C GLY A 71 2.82 2.52 2.48
N MET A 72 3.24 1.56 3.31
CA MET A 72 3.96 0.37 2.86
C MET A 72 3.03 -0.62 2.16
N ILE A 73 3.38 -1.02 0.94
CA ILE A 73 2.67 -2.06 0.19
C ILE A 73 3.01 -3.44 0.80
N ALA A 74 2.20 -3.90 1.73
CA ALA A 74 2.38 -5.16 2.44
C ALA A 74 1.24 -6.14 2.12
N LYS A 75 1.37 -7.39 2.54
CA LYS A 75 0.26 -8.34 2.51
C LYS A 75 -0.58 -8.15 3.79
N ASP A 76 -1.44 -7.18 3.78
CA ASP A 76 -2.33 -6.78 4.87
C ASP A 76 -3.71 -6.40 4.33
N ASP A 77 -4.57 -5.92 5.23
CA ASP A 77 -5.95 -5.54 4.89
C ASP A 77 -5.99 -4.38 3.90
N SER A 78 -5.04 -3.43 3.94
CA SER A 78 -4.96 -2.31 3.02
C SER A 78 -4.69 -2.77 1.58
N ASN A 79 -3.70 -3.64 1.39
CA ASN A 79 -3.42 -4.21 0.07
C ASN A 79 -4.58 -5.08 -0.43
N ASP A 80 -5.22 -5.84 0.45
CA ASP A 80 -6.37 -6.65 0.09
C ASP A 80 -7.56 -5.77 -0.32
N TYR A 81 -7.77 -4.63 0.36
CA TYR A 81 -8.76 -3.63 -0.01
C TYR A 81 -8.49 -3.03 -1.41
N ILE A 82 -7.24 -2.60 -1.68
CA ILE A 82 -6.86 -2.07 -3.00
C ILE A 82 -7.16 -3.09 -4.10
N VAL A 83 -6.76 -4.34 -3.91
CA VAL A 83 -7.01 -5.41 -4.89
C VAL A 83 -8.51 -5.66 -5.08
N GLU A 84 -9.31 -5.67 -4.00
CA GLU A 84 -10.77 -5.81 -4.06
C GLU A 84 -11.42 -4.67 -4.86
N LYS A 85 -10.97 -3.42 -4.64
CA LYS A 85 -11.51 -2.27 -5.39
C LYS A 85 -11.10 -2.28 -6.86
N LEU A 86 -9.92 -2.78 -7.18
CA LEU A 86 -9.54 -3.01 -8.58
C LEU A 86 -10.33 -4.17 -9.23
N ASP A 87 -10.78 -5.17 -8.45
CA ASP A 87 -11.71 -6.19 -8.92
C ASP A 87 -13.10 -5.60 -9.19
N GLU A 88 -13.59 -4.67 -8.35
CA GLU A 88 -14.84 -3.93 -8.58
C GLU A 88 -14.85 -3.23 -9.94
N VAL A 89 -13.70 -2.64 -10.36
CA VAL A 89 -13.56 -2.02 -11.69
C VAL A 89 -13.81 -3.01 -12.83
N LEU A 90 -13.43 -4.28 -12.63
CA LEU A 90 -13.63 -5.31 -13.65
C LEU A 90 -15.09 -5.76 -13.78
N GLU A 91 -15.91 -5.52 -12.78
CA GLU A 91 -17.31 -5.96 -12.71
C GLU A 91 -18.31 -4.82 -12.92
N ASP A 92 -17.94 -3.57 -12.60
CA ASP A 92 -18.82 -2.41 -12.67
C ASP A 92 -18.64 -1.61 -13.97
N GLU A 93 -19.57 -1.80 -14.90
CA GLU A 93 -19.55 -1.11 -16.18
C GLU A 93 -19.71 0.42 -16.09
N THR A 94 -20.08 0.98 -14.96
CA THR A 94 -20.16 2.44 -14.77
C THR A 94 -18.78 3.07 -14.58
N ILE A 95 -17.77 2.31 -14.17
CA ILE A 95 -16.40 2.79 -13.99
C ILE A 95 -15.72 2.86 -15.35
N LYS A 96 -15.32 4.07 -15.75
CA LYS A 96 -14.75 4.40 -17.07
C LYS A 96 -13.29 4.79 -17.01
N GLY A 97 -12.71 4.92 -15.82
CA GLY A 97 -11.31 5.21 -15.58
C GLY A 97 -10.93 4.97 -14.15
N VAL A 98 -9.66 4.73 -13.91
CA VAL A 98 -9.08 4.51 -12.58
C VAL A 98 -7.87 5.42 -12.40
N ILE A 99 -7.75 6.02 -11.24
CA ILE A 99 -6.56 6.77 -10.82
C ILE A 99 -6.01 6.11 -9.57
N LEU A 100 -4.78 5.61 -9.65
CA LEU A 100 -3.99 5.23 -8.47
C LEU A 100 -3.33 6.50 -7.93
N HIS A 101 -3.75 6.94 -6.76
CA HIS A 101 -3.21 8.11 -6.07
C HIS A 101 -2.16 7.61 -5.08
N VAL A 102 -0.87 7.67 -5.47
CA VAL A 102 0.20 6.89 -4.84
C VAL A 102 1.04 7.74 -3.90
N ASN A 103 1.09 7.33 -2.62
CA ASN A 103 1.98 7.89 -1.61
C ASN A 103 2.65 6.76 -0.81
N SER A 104 3.65 6.11 -1.42
CA SER A 104 4.19 4.85 -0.93
C SER A 104 5.71 4.74 -1.11
N PRO A 105 6.45 4.28 -0.08
CA PRO A 105 7.87 3.94 -0.19
C PRO A 105 8.11 2.60 -0.92
N GLY A 106 7.03 1.90 -1.27
CA GLY A 106 7.07 0.54 -1.78
C GLY A 106 6.74 -0.52 -0.74
N GLY A 107 7.30 -1.72 -0.90
CA GLY A 107 7.03 -2.80 0.04
C GLY A 107 7.29 -4.19 -0.52
N SER A 108 6.44 -5.15 -0.17
CA SER A 108 6.58 -6.55 -0.58
C SER A 108 6.48 -6.71 -2.10
N VAL A 109 7.43 -7.43 -2.69
CA VAL A 109 7.39 -7.82 -4.11
C VAL A 109 6.06 -8.46 -4.49
N TYR A 110 5.60 -9.40 -3.66
CA TYR A 110 4.34 -10.12 -3.90
C TYR A 110 3.10 -9.19 -3.84
N ALA A 111 3.06 -8.29 -2.86
CA ALA A 111 1.93 -7.38 -2.72
C ALA A 111 1.86 -6.37 -3.87
N SER A 112 3.00 -5.82 -4.29
CA SER A 112 3.11 -4.94 -5.46
C SER A 112 2.70 -5.66 -6.75
N GLU A 113 3.11 -6.93 -6.94
CA GLU A 113 2.70 -7.73 -8.09
C GLU A 113 1.19 -7.96 -8.16
N ARG A 114 0.52 -8.14 -7.01
CA ARG A 114 -0.95 -8.31 -6.97
C ARG A 114 -1.69 -7.09 -7.53
N ILE A 115 -1.28 -5.89 -7.12
CA ILE A 115 -1.86 -4.64 -7.64
C ILE A 115 -1.55 -4.50 -9.13
N ALA A 116 -0.29 -4.68 -9.53
CA ALA A 116 0.17 -4.57 -10.90
C ALA A 116 -0.62 -5.48 -11.86
N LYS A 117 -0.88 -6.74 -11.48
CA LYS A 117 -1.71 -7.65 -12.26
C LYS A 117 -3.15 -7.17 -12.46
N LYS A 118 -3.72 -6.47 -11.46
CA LYS A 118 -5.05 -5.89 -11.60
C LYS A 118 -5.06 -4.70 -12.56
N VAL A 119 -4.02 -3.87 -12.51
CA VAL A 119 -3.82 -2.78 -13.47
C VAL A 119 -3.79 -3.33 -14.90
N GLU A 120 -3.00 -4.39 -15.18
CA GLU A 120 -2.95 -5.03 -16.49
C GLU A 120 -4.31 -5.55 -16.92
N GLN A 121 -5.05 -6.27 -16.07
CA GLN A 121 -6.38 -6.79 -16.37
C GLN A 121 -7.40 -5.69 -16.72
N ILE A 122 -7.34 -4.55 -16.03
CA ILE A 122 -8.21 -3.40 -16.27
C ILE A 122 -7.86 -2.78 -17.65
N LYS A 123 -6.59 -2.62 -17.95
CA LYS A 123 -6.12 -2.11 -19.24
C LYS A 123 -6.51 -3.02 -20.42
N GLU A 124 -6.51 -4.35 -20.23
CA GLU A 124 -7.01 -5.31 -21.23
C GLU A 124 -8.48 -5.09 -21.58
N LYS A 125 -9.28 -4.52 -20.65
CA LYS A 125 -10.66 -4.09 -20.93
C LYS A 125 -10.77 -2.69 -21.56
N ASN A 126 -9.65 -2.06 -21.92
CA ASN A 126 -9.57 -0.69 -22.46
C ASN A 126 -10.12 0.38 -21.49
N ILE A 127 -10.08 0.14 -20.19
CA ILE A 127 -10.35 1.13 -19.17
C ILE A 127 -9.02 1.82 -18.83
N PRO A 128 -8.90 3.15 -19.01
CA PRO A 128 -7.67 3.87 -18.71
C PRO A 128 -7.34 3.80 -17.22
N VAL A 129 -6.09 3.48 -16.91
CA VAL A 129 -5.55 3.48 -15.54
C VAL A 129 -4.40 4.46 -15.49
N TYR A 130 -4.53 5.50 -14.69
CA TYR A 130 -3.50 6.51 -14.48
C TYR A 130 -2.91 6.42 -13.09
N SER A 131 -1.69 6.89 -12.92
CA SER A 131 -1.07 7.08 -11.60
C SER A 131 -0.85 8.57 -11.37
N VAL A 132 -1.26 9.05 -10.22
CA VAL A 132 -0.92 10.38 -9.70
C VAL A 132 -0.06 10.19 -8.47
N MET A 133 1.21 10.55 -8.59
CA MET A 133 2.17 10.42 -7.50
C MET A 133 2.09 11.63 -6.58
N GLN A 134 1.95 11.39 -5.29
CA GLN A 134 1.95 12.42 -4.24
C GLN A 134 3.39 12.77 -3.81
N GLU A 135 3.66 12.82 -2.51
CA GLU A 135 4.98 13.15 -1.97
C GLU A 135 6.02 12.07 -2.30
N LEU A 136 5.63 10.79 -2.23
CA LEU A 136 6.53 9.65 -2.43
C LEU A 136 5.83 8.54 -3.21
N ALA A 137 6.43 8.11 -4.33
CA ALA A 137 5.99 6.94 -5.08
C ALA A 137 7.22 6.15 -5.54
N ALA A 138 7.88 5.49 -4.59
CA ALA A 138 9.18 4.87 -4.79
C ALA A 138 9.11 3.34 -4.75
N SER A 139 10.03 2.68 -5.43
CA SER A 139 10.23 1.24 -5.39
C SER A 139 8.94 0.46 -5.74
N GLY A 140 8.29 -0.26 -4.80
CA GLY A 140 6.99 -0.90 -5.04
C GLY A 140 5.89 0.08 -5.46
N GLY A 141 5.90 1.32 -4.96
CA GLY A 141 5.01 2.40 -5.40
C GLY A 141 5.24 2.77 -6.86
N TYR A 142 6.51 2.85 -7.29
CA TYR A 142 6.83 3.02 -8.70
C TYR A 142 6.49 1.78 -9.54
N TYR A 143 6.72 0.58 -9.00
CA TYR A 143 6.38 -0.69 -9.68
C TYR A 143 4.92 -0.74 -10.11
N VAL A 144 3.99 -0.38 -9.23
CA VAL A 144 2.56 -0.38 -9.56
C VAL A 144 2.19 0.77 -10.51
N SER A 145 2.86 1.91 -10.40
CA SER A 145 2.65 3.07 -11.27
C SER A 145 3.18 2.85 -12.69
N ALA A 146 4.29 2.14 -12.83
CA ALA A 146 4.98 1.96 -14.11
C ALA A 146 4.11 1.32 -15.20
N LEU A 147 3.14 0.49 -14.82
CA LEU A 147 2.20 -0.17 -15.75
C LEU A 147 0.98 0.69 -16.12
N CYS A 148 0.75 1.80 -15.44
CA CYS A 148 -0.34 2.70 -15.76
C CYS A 148 -0.18 3.31 -17.16
N ASP A 149 -1.30 3.70 -17.79
CA ASP A 149 -1.28 4.29 -19.13
C ASP A 149 -0.65 5.67 -19.16
N LYS A 150 -0.72 6.40 -18.04
CA LYS A 150 -0.08 7.69 -17.85
C LYS A 150 0.25 7.92 -16.37
N ILE A 151 1.36 8.60 -16.11
CA ILE A 151 1.86 8.90 -14.78
C ILE A 151 2.05 10.39 -14.64
N TYR A 152 1.39 10.98 -13.65
CA TYR A 152 1.56 12.36 -13.23
C TYR A 152 2.33 12.43 -11.92
N ALA A 153 3.14 13.45 -11.76
CA ALA A 153 3.85 13.77 -10.52
C ALA A 153 3.95 15.27 -10.31
N SER A 154 4.15 15.71 -9.10
CA SER A 154 4.57 17.08 -8.81
C SER A 154 6.09 17.20 -9.03
N ASN A 155 6.62 18.42 -9.18
CA ASN A 155 8.07 18.63 -9.24
C ASN A 155 8.78 18.11 -8.00
N GLU A 156 8.11 18.19 -6.85
CA GLU A 156 8.65 17.82 -5.52
C GLU A 156 8.39 16.36 -5.14
N THR A 157 7.74 15.59 -6.00
CA THR A 157 7.53 14.14 -5.80
C THR A 157 8.86 13.41 -5.79
N PHE A 158 9.08 12.53 -4.83
CA PHE A 158 10.17 11.57 -4.86
C PHE A 158 9.70 10.24 -5.46
N THR A 159 10.41 9.74 -6.47
CA THR A 159 10.05 8.50 -7.17
C THR A 159 11.27 7.70 -7.61
N GLY A 160 11.08 6.64 -8.39
CA GLY A 160 12.16 5.74 -8.81
C GLY A 160 12.47 4.69 -7.76
N SER A 161 13.67 4.70 -7.18
CA SER A 161 14.14 3.61 -6.30
C SER A 161 13.92 2.23 -6.92
N ILE A 162 14.21 2.11 -8.23
CA ILE A 162 14.05 0.87 -8.98
C ILE A 162 15.14 -0.09 -8.53
N GLY A 163 14.77 -1.03 -7.68
CA GLY A 163 15.69 -1.95 -7.05
C GLY A 163 14.97 -2.94 -6.14
N VAL A 164 15.73 -3.92 -5.65
CA VAL A 164 15.25 -4.94 -4.72
C VAL A 164 16.24 -5.07 -3.58
N ILE A 165 15.74 -5.08 -2.37
CA ILE A 165 16.54 -5.32 -1.17
C ILE A 165 16.00 -6.54 -0.41
N MET A 166 16.90 -7.32 0.16
CA MET A 166 16.59 -8.32 1.18
C MET A 166 17.50 -8.01 2.38
N GLN A 167 16.92 -7.54 3.46
CA GLN A 167 17.66 -7.15 4.66
C GLN A 167 17.62 -8.27 5.69
N SER A 168 18.76 -8.51 6.33
CA SER A 168 18.91 -9.42 7.47
C SER A 168 19.89 -8.83 8.46
N TYR A 169 19.78 -9.23 9.71
CA TYR A 169 20.71 -8.85 10.78
C TYR A 169 21.41 -10.09 11.31
N SER A 170 22.67 -9.94 11.75
CA SER A 170 23.37 -10.95 12.51
C SER A 170 23.51 -10.49 13.97
N LEU A 171 23.11 -11.33 14.89
CA LEU A 171 23.27 -11.14 16.33
C LEU A 171 24.33 -12.10 16.90
N GLU A 172 25.17 -12.73 16.04
CA GLU A 172 26.16 -13.72 16.44
C GLU A 172 27.06 -13.20 17.56
N GLY A 173 27.64 -12.00 17.37
CA GLY A 173 28.50 -11.41 18.41
C GLY A 173 27.79 -11.09 19.72
N LEU A 174 26.51 -10.69 19.65
CA LEU A 174 25.70 -10.47 20.84
C LEU A 174 25.42 -11.79 21.56
N PHE A 175 25.11 -12.84 20.83
CA PHE A 175 24.85 -14.17 21.39
C PHE A 175 26.11 -14.73 22.06
N GLU A 176 27.27 -14.56 21.45
CA GLU A 176 28.57 -14.95 22.04
C GLU A 176 28.84 -14.21 23.36
N GLU A 177 28.64 -12.89 23.40
CA GLU A 177 28.85 -12.06 24.60
C GLU A 177 27.98 -12.52 25.77
N TYR A 178 26.74 -12.91 25.51
CA TYR A 178 25.80 -13.36 26.57
C TYR A 178 25.77 -14.88 26.77
N GLY A 179 26.66 -15.63 26.08
CA GLY A 179 26.74 -17.08 26.22
C GLY A 179 25.53 -17.84 25.65
N ILE A 180 24.76 -17.19 24.76
CA ILE A 180 23.63 -17.79 24.06
C ILE A 180 24.16 -18.61 22.88
N LYS A 181 23.66 -19.83 22.72
CA LYS A 181 24.02 -20.70 21.59
C LYS A 181 22.78 -21.10 20.83
N GLU A 182 22.72 -20.74 19.57
CA GLU A 182 21.70 -21.25 18.66
C GLU A 182 22.01 -22.72 18.32
N GLN A 183 21.02 -23.58 18.41
CA GLN A 183 21.14 -25.00 18.09
C GLN A 183 20.03 -25.41 17.11
N ASN A 184 20.36 -25.51 15.83
CA ASN A 184 19.42 -25.87 14.78
C ASN A 184 19.55 -27.33 14.39
N ILE A 185 18.47 -28.10 14.53
CA ILE A 185 18.32 -29.43 13.95
C ILE A 185 17.59 -29.27 12.62
N LYS A 186 18.28 -29.46 11.50
CA LYS A 186 17.76 -29.11 10.16
C LYS A 186 17.99 -30.22 9.14
N THR A 187 17.11 -30.29 8.16
CA THR A 187 17.17 -31.31 7.09
C THR A 187 18.10 -30.96 5.94
N GLY A 188 18.51 -29.71 5.80
CA GLY A 188 19.36 -29.24 4.72
C GLY A 188 20.16 -27.99 5.11
N LYS A 189 21.29 -27.77 4.45
CA LYS A 189 22.25 -26.69 4.76
C LYS A 189 21.56 -25.31 4.74
N MET A 190 20.72 -25.05 3.74
CA MET A 190 20.08 -23.75 3.51
C MET A 190 18.82 -23.53 4.36
N LYS A 191 18.41 -24.48 5.24
CA LYS A 191 17.15 -24.35 5.97
C LYS A 191 17.14 -23.22 7.00
N ASP A 192 18.30 -22.82 7.49
CA ASP A 192 18.52 -21.72 8.42
C ASP A 192 19.33 -20.58 7.80
N ALA A 193 19.33 -20.47 6.47
CA ALA A 193 19.92 -19.33 5.79
C ALA A 193 19.26 -18.03 6.23
N GLY A 194 20.08 -17.04 6.63
CA GLY A 194 19.59 -15.78 7.18
C GLY A 194 19.16 -15.85 8.66
N SER A 195 19.54 -16.93 9.39
CA SER A 195 19.38 -16.97 10.85
C SER A 195 20.04 -15.78 11.52
N LEU A 196 19.37 -15.23 12.54
CA LEU A 196 19.91 -14.12 13.34
C LEU A 196 21.06 -14.54 14.26
N GLY A 197 21.14 -15.83 14.61
CA GLY A 197 22.09 -16.34 15.59
C GLY A 197 23.49 -16.59 15.06
N ARG A 198 23.73 -16.39 13.77
CA ARG A 198 25.01 -16.52 13.11
C ARG A 198 25.13 -15.67 11.87
N ASP A 199 26.34 -15.38 11.46
CA ASP A 199 26.59 -14.76 10.17
C ASP A 199 26.24 -15.70 9.01
N MET A 200 25.78 -15.11 7.90
CA MET A 200 25.56 -15.83 6.66
C MET A 200 26.88 -16.25 6.04
N ASP A 201 26.99 -17.49 5.59
CA ASP A 201 28.12 -17.90 4.78
C ASP A 201 27.99 -17.39 3.32
N LYS A 202 29.08 -17.53 2.56
CA LYS A 202 29.14 -17.03 1.18
C LYS A 202 28.13 -17.72 0.25
N GLU A 203 27.89 -19.02 0.43
CA GLU A 203 26.96 -19.78 -0.39
C GLU A 203 25.50 -19.33 -0.13
N GLU A 204 25.16 -19.03 1.12
CA GLU A 204 23.86 -18.46 1.50
C GLU A 204 23.66 -17.07 0.89
N GLN A 205 24.71 -16.21 0.96
CA GLN A 205 24.66 -14.87 0.36
C GLN A 205 24.47 -14.95 -1.15
N GLU A 206 25.22 -15.81 -1.85
CA GLU A 206 25.09 -16.00 -3.29
C GLU A 206 23.72 -16.53 -3.69
N TYR A 207 23.17 -17.46 -2.91
CA TYR A 207 21.81 -17.99 -3.15
C TYR A 207 20.73 -16.91 -2.98
N LEU A 208 20.78 -16.16 -1.88
CA LEU A 208 19.81 -15.08 -1.61
C LEU A 208 19.96 -13.93 -2.62
N GLN A 209 21.21 -13.61 -3.03
CA GLN A 209 21.43 -12.65 -4.11
C GLN A 209 20.74 -13.08 -5.41
N GLY A 210 20.79 -14.36 -5.75
CA GLY A 210 20.06 -14.88 -6.92
C GLY A 210 18.54 -14.67 -6.86
N LEU A 211 17.93 -14.71 -5.67
CA LEU A 211 16.51 -14.38 -5.49
C LEU A 211 16.25 -12.88 -5.70
N VAL A 212 17.13 -12.03 -5.17
CA VAL A 212 17.08 -10.56 -5.36
C VAL A 212 17.23 -10.23 -6.85
N ASP A 213 18.20 -10.80 -7.54
CA ASP A 213 18.45 -10.57 -8.96
C ASP A 213 17.27 -11.02 -9.84
N SER A 214 16.63 -12.13 -9.47
CA SER A 214 15.42 -12.60 -10.14
C SER A 214 14.25 -11.62 -10.00
N ALA A 215 14.03 -11.09 -8.79
CA ALA A 215 13.00 -10.08 -8.55
C ALA A 215 13.35 -8.76 -9.26
N PHE A 216 14.62 -8.35 -9.24
CA PHE A 216 15.10 -7.16 -9.94
C PHE A 216 14.89 -7.26 -11.44
N SER A 217 15.17 -8.40 -12.04
CA SER A 217 14.95 -8.62 -13.47
C SER A 217 13.47 -8.46 -13.86
N ARG A 218 12.55 -8.92 -13.01
CA ARG A 218 11.11 -8.68 -13.22
C ARG A 218 10.74 -7.21 -13.11
N PHE A 219 11.33 -6.48 -12.15
CA PHE A 219 11.10 -5.05 -12.02
C PHE A 219 11.56 -4.29 -13.26
N ILE A 220 12.78 -4.56 -13.75
CA ILE A 220 13.31 -3.98 -14.99
C ILE A 220 12.35 -4.23 -16.16
N LYS A 221 11.83 -5.45 -16.30
CA LYS A 221 10.90 -5.81 -17.35
C LYS A 221 9.59 -5.02 -17.27
N ILE A 222 9.00 -4.92 -16.08
CA ILE A 222 7.77 -4.15 -15.84
C ILE A 222 7.95 -2.68 -16.22
N VAL A 223 9.07 -2.07 -15.81
CA VAL A 223 9.35 -0.67 -16.19
C VAL A 223 9.59 -0.53 -17.69
N ALA A 224 10.34 -1.44 -18.29
CA ALA A 224 10.61 -1.42 -19.74
C ALA A 224 9.30 -1.50 -20.56
N GLU A 225 8.39 -2.40 -20.18
CA GLU A 225 7.10 -2.57 -20.83
C GLU A 225 6.18 -1.35 -20.58
N GLY A 226 6.06 -0.91 -19.34
CA GLY A 226 5.14 0.18 -18.99
C GLY A 226 5.59 1.55 -19.50
N ARG A 227 6.90 1.78 -19.59
CA ARG A 227 7.48 3.07 -20.05
C ARG A 227 7.94 3.04 -21.51
N ASN A 228 7.73 1.93 -22.23
CA ASN A 228 8.17 1.74 -23.62
C ASN A 228 9.69 2.01 -23.79
N MET A 229 10.48 1.52 -22.85
CA MET A 229 11.94 1.64 -22.82
C MET A 229 12.59 0.27 -23.06
N SER A 230 13.82 0.25 -23.54
CA SER A 230 14.60 -0.99 -23.51
C SER A 230 15.04 -1.34 -22.08
N GLU A 231 15.16 -2.63 -21.75
CA GLU A 231 15.72 -3.03 -20.45
C GLU A 231 17.11 -2.44 -20.18
N ALA A 232 17.89 -2.18 -21.22
CA ALA A 232 19.22 -1.58 -21.10
C ALA A 232 19.17 -0.10 -20.69
N GLU A 233 18.14 0.64 -21.13
CA GLU A 233 17.87 2.02 -20.69
C GLU A 233 17.37 2.02 -19.25
N VAL A 234 16.41 1.17 -18.91
CA VAL A 234 15.93 1.05 -17.55
C VAL A 234 17.06 0.70 -16.57
N LYS A 235 17.93 -0.23 -16.92
CA LYS A 235 19.10 -0.61 -16.07
C LYS A 235 20.02 0.54 -15.72
N LYS A 236 20.12 1.57 -16.57
CA LYS A 236 20.93 2.77 -16.25
C LYS A 236 20.29 3.65 -15.18
N LEU A 237 18.95 3.57 -15.05
CA LEU A 237 18.16 4.32 -14.08
C LEU A 237 17.90 3.51 -12.79
N ALA A 238 18.16 2.20 -12.81
CA ALA A 238 17.73 1.25 -11.80
C ALA A 238 18.88 0.82 -10.87
N ASP A 239 19.56 1.79 -10.25
CA ASP A 239 20.57 1.53 -9.23
C ASP A 239 20.05 1.75 -7.79
N GLY A 240 18.73 1.89 -7.64
CA GLY A 240 18.08 2.11 -6.36
C GLY A 240 17.97 3.58 -5.95
N ARG A 241 18.48 4.51 -6.76
CA ARG A 241 18.37 5.95 -6.46
C ARG A 241 16.94 6.45 -6.63
N ILE A 242 16.63 7.53 -5.91
CA ILE A 242 15.40 8.31 -6.10
C ILE A 242 15.65 9.45 -7.10
N TYR A 243 14.57 9.91 -7.71
CA TYR A 243 14.50 11.06 -8.59
C TYR A 243 13.43 12.01 -8.07
N ASP A 244 13.60 13.32 -8.22
CA ASP A 244 12.48 14.24 -8.13
C ASP A 244 11.58 14.14 -9.36
N GLY A 245 10.38 14.75 -9.30
CA GLY A 245 9.42 14.64 -10.38
C GLY A 245 9.94 15.18 -11.71
N SER A 246 10.69 16.28 -11.68
CA SER A 246 11.30 16.88 -12.89
C SER A 246 12.31 15.93 -13.53
N GLN A 247 13.20 15.34 -12.73
CA GLN A 247 14.18 14.35 -13.18
C GLN A 247 13.49 13.09 -13.74
N ALA A 248 12.39 12.69 -13.10
CA ALA A 248 11.63 11.51 -13.52
C ALA A 248 10.95 11.74 -14.89
N VAL A 249 10.47 12.95 -15.17
CA VAL A 249 9.98 13.32 -16.50
C VAL A 249 11.11 13.33 -17.53
N GLU A 250 12.26 13.95 -17.21
CA GLU A 250 13.43 13.97 -18.11
C GLU A 250 13.94 12.55 -18.45
N ASN A 251 13.86 11.63 -17.48
CA ASN A 251 14.28 10.25 -17.65
C ASN A 251 13.22 9.34 -18.28
N GLY A 252 12.00 9.84 -18.52
CA GLY A 252 10.89 9.06 -19.07
C GLY A 252 10.21 8.12 -18.07
N LEU A 253 10.53 8.24 -16.78
CA LEU A 253 9.90 7.45 -15.72
C LEU A 253 8.50 7.98 -15.35
N VAL A 254 8.24 9.26 -15.60
CA VAL A 254 6.96 9.96 -15.42
C VAL A 254 6.61 10.63 -16.75
N ASP A 255 5.32 10.75 -17.06
CA ASP A 255 4.87 11.32 -18.34
C ASP A 255 4.79 12.85 -18.27
N GLU A 256 4.27 13.40 -17.17
CA GLU A 256 3.95 14.81 -17.07
C GLU A 256 3.93 15.31 -15.63
N ILE A 257 4.29 16.58 -15.45
CA ILE A 257 4.05 17.28 -14.18
C ILE A 257 2.59 17.71 -14.14
N GLY A 258 1.88 17.27 -13.10
CA GLY A 258 0.45 17.52 -12.93
C GLY A 258 -0.08 16.91 -11.64
N ASP A 259 -1.36 17.04 -11.42
CA ASP A 259 -2.08 16.60 -10.24
C ASP A 259 -3.31 15.74 -10.56
N LEU A 260 -4.16 15.51 -9.56
CA LEU A 260 -5.37 14.71 -9.69
C LEU A 260 -6.37 15.32 -10.70
N ASP A 261 -6.49 16.64 -10.70
CA ASP A 261 -7.43 17.33 -11.58
C ASP A 261 -6.99 17.21 -13.06
N ASP A 262 -5.67 17.28 -13.33
CA ASP A 262 -5.09 17.06 -14.67
C ASP A 262 -5.36 15.61 -15.14
N ALA A 263 -5.15 14.63 -14.27
CA ALA A 263 -5.40 13.23 -14.57
C ALA A 263 -6.88 12.95 -14.87
N VAL A 264 -7.79 13.54 -14.10
CA VAL A 264 -9.24 13.42 -14.34
C VAL A 264 -9.64 14.08 -15.65
N ALA A 265 -9.12 15.27 -15.95
CA ALA A 265 -9.40 15.96 -17.22
C ALA A 265 -8.95 15.12 -18.42
N ASP A 266 -7.75 14.56 -18.36
CA ASP A 266 -7.19 13.71 -19.43
C ASP A 266 -8.01 12.40 -19.63
N ILE A 267 -8.36 11.70 -18.53
CA ILE A 267 -9.24 10.52 -18.63
C ILE A 267 -10.59 10.90 -19.22
N THR A 268 -11.16 12.04 -18.80
CA THR A 268 -12.46 12.53 -19.28
C THR A 268 -12.43 12.77 -20.79
N GLU A 269 -11.37 13.39 -21.28
CA GLU A 269 -11.19 13.63 -22.73
C GLU A 269 -10.96 12.31 -23.47
N LYS A 270 -10.01 11.48 -23.03
CA LYS A 270 -9.63 10.21 -23.66
C LYS A 270 -10.80 9.23 -23.76
N ALA A 271 -11.57 9.11 -22.69
CA ALA A 271 -12.75 8.23 -22.65
C ALA A 271 -14.04 8.91 -23.11
N LYS A 272 -13.99 10.19 -23.53
CA LYS A 272 -15.13 11.00 -24.04
C LYS A 272 -16.29 11.03 -23.03
N LEU A 273 -15.98 11.23 -21.76
CA LEU A 273 -16.96 11.30 -20.70
C LEU A 273 -17.61 12.70 -20.62
N THR A 274 -18.80 12.76 -20.05
CA THR A 274 -19.52 14.02 -19.83
C THR A 274 -19.89 14.12 -18.37
N ASP A 275 -19.31 15.10 -17.67
CA ASP A 275 -19.49 15.36 -16.23
C ASP A 275 -19.33 14.08 -15.37
N PRO A 276 -18.23 13.31 -15.55
CA PRO A 276 -18.06 12.04 -14.84
C PRO A 276 -18.06 12.26 -13.35
N MET A 277 -18.70 11.35 -12.61
CA MET A 277 -18.64 11.32 -11.15
C MET A 277 -17.27 10.79 -10.72
N VAL A 278 -16.46 11.64 -10.10
CA VAL A 278 -15.16 11.25 -9.54
C VAL A 278 -15.37 10.79 -8.11
N VAL A 279 -15.01 9.54 -7.83
CA VAL A 279 -15.27 8.88 -6.56
C VAL A 279 -13.96 8.40 -5.96
N GLU A 280 -13.63 8.90 -4.79
CA GLU A 280 -12.51 8.42 -3.99
C GLU A 280 -12.95 7.31 -3.05
N LYS A 281 -12.20 6.21 -3.03
CA LYS A 281 -12.45 5.06 -2.16
C LYS A 281 -11.79 5.28 -0.80
N ASN A 282 -12.59 5.27 0.27
CA ASN A 282 -12.14 5.51 1.64
C ASN A 282 -11.96 4.19 2.40
N GLU A 283 -10.72 3.70 2.47
CA GLU A 283 -10.37 2.46 3.18
C GLU A 283 -10.75 2.50 4.67
N LEU A 284 -10.55 3.63 5.33
CA LEU A 284 -10.85 3.76 6.75
C LEU A 284 -12.34 3.55 7.03
N ALA A 285 -13.21 4.07 6.15
CA ALA A 285 -14.65 3.86 6.24
C ALA A 285 -15.04 2.40 5.98
N ALA A 286 -14.41 1.75 4.99
CA ALA A 286 -14.65 0.35 4.65
C ALA A 286 -14.18 -0.60 5.77
N SER A 287 -13.03 -0.30 6.37
CA SER A 287 -12.41 -1.15 7.41
C SER A 287 -13.07 -1.01 8.78
N PHE A 288 -13.85 0.05 9.03
CA PHE A 288 -14.46 0.31 10.33
C PHE A 288 -15.27 -0.89 10.87
N GLY A 289 -16.00 -1.58 10.03
CA GLY A 289 -16.75 -2.79 10.39
C GLY A 289 -15.89 -3.97 10.78
N LYS A 290 -14.65 -4.05 10.28
CA LYS A 290 -13.67 -5.11 10.61
C LYS A 290 -12.98 -4.83 11.95
N TYR A 291 -12.69 -3.56 12.25
CA TYR A 291 -11.97 -3.14 13.47
C TYR A 291 -12.87 -2.93 14.69
N PHE A 292 -14.19 -2.92 14.49
CA PHE A 292 -15.18 -2.91 15.56
C PHE A 292 -16.10 -4.15 15.52
N PRO A 293 -15.59 -5.39 15.49
CA PRO A 293 -16.37 -6.54 15.93
C PRO A 293 -16.65 -6.29 17.41
N ALA A 294 -17.92 -6.23 17.78
CA ALA A 294 -18.42 -5.92 19.10
C ALA A 294 -17.39 -6.19 20.22
N PHE A 295 -16.63 -5.18 20.61
CA PHE A 295 -15.68 -5.14 21.73
C PHE A 295 -15.15 -6.52 22.16
N SER A 296 -14.32 -7.14 21.34
CA SER A 296 -13.48 -8.26 21.77
C SER A 296 -12.49 -7.68 22.80
N THR A 297 -12.66 -8.12 24.03
CA THR A 297 -11.82 -7.76 25.16
C THR A 297 -10.43 -8.37 25.01
N ASN A 298 -9.59 -7.77 24.19
CA ASN A 298 -8.16 -7.95 24.25
C ASN A 298 -7.56 -6.63 24.70
N THR A 299 -7.38 -6.54 26.03
CA THR A 299 -6.50 -5.54 26.62
C THR A 299 -5.08 -5.90 26.21
N ASP A 300 -4.59 -5.26 25.15
CA ASP A 300 -3.18 -5.31 24.81
C ASP A 300 -2.41 -4.66 25.97
N ASN A 301 -1.72 -5.51 26.73
CA ASN A 301 -0.69 -5.05 27.65
C ASN A 301 0.36 -4.28 26.83
N PRO A 302 0.92 -3.19 27.38
CA PRO A 302 2.00 -2.47 26.69
C PRO A 302 3.11 -3.48 26.35
N LYS A 303 3.41 -3.59 25.06
CA LYS A 303 4.44 -4.51 24.55
C LYS A 303 5.77 -4.16 25.24
N SER A 304 6.49 -5.16 25.73
CA SER A 304 7.84 -4.93 26.23
C SER A 304 8.77 -4.50 25.09
N ASP A 305 9.85 -3.76 25.41
CA ASP A 305 10.85 -3.36 24.42
C ASP A 305 11.38 -4.54 23.58
N LEU A 306 11.47 -5.72 24.21
CA LEU A 306 11.84 -6.97 23.54
C LEU A 306 10.77 -7.44 22.55
N ALA A 307 9.49 -7.23 22.84
CA ALA A 307 8.41 -7.59 21.93
C ALA A 307 8.35 -6.64 20.72
N ILE A 308 8.64 -5.35 20.93
CA ILE A 308 8.77 -4.36 19.85
C ILE A 308 9.96 -4.69 18.95
N LEU A 309 11.11 -4.99 19.55
CA LEU A 309 12.30 -5.40 18.80
C LEU A 309 12.05 -6.67 17.99
N LYS A 310 11.38 -7.66 18.59
CA LYS A 310 11.00 -8.90 17.91
C LYS A 310 10.05 -8.63 16.73
N GLU A 311 9.04 -7.78 16.90
CA GLU A 311 8.09 -7.42 15.84
C GLU A 311 8.79 -6.70 14.68
N LEU A 312 9.70 -5.76 14.96
CA LEU A 312 10.50 -5.08 13.94
C LEU A 312 11.40 -6.05 13.16
N MET A 313 11.99 -7.03 13.86
CA MET A 313 12.85 -8.03 13.24
C MET A 313 12.06 -9.07 12.41
N GLU A 314 10.85 -9.44 12.84
CA GLU A 314 10.02 -10.43 12.14
C GLU A 314 9.30 -9.83 10.92
N LYS A 315 8.95 -8.54 10.94
CA LYS A 315 8.15 -7.91 9.89
C LYS A 315 8.88 -7.78 8.55
N GLU A 316 10.19 -7.61 8.57
CA GLU A 316 10.94 -7.20 7.36
C GLU A 316 12.11 -8.11 6.98
N SER A 317 12.55 -9.02 7.86
CA SER A 317 13.75 -9.82 7.58
C SER A 317 13.48 -11.00 6.65
N GLY A 318 14.38 -11.23 5.70
CA GLY A 318 14.44 -12.44 4.90
C GLY A 318 13.47 -12.50 3.71
N ARG A 319 12.84 -11.40 3.32
CA ARG A 319 11.98 -11.34 2.13
C ARG A 319 12.50 -10.33 1.12
N PRO A 320 12.45 -10.62 -0.19
CA PRO A 320 12.70 -9.62 -1.21
C PRO A 320 11.67 -8.49 -1.14
N MET A 321 12.16 -7.25 -1.12
CA MET A 321 11.33 -6.06 -1.00
C MET A 321 11.63 -5.09 -2.14
N TYR A 322 10.59 -4.49 -2.68
CA TYR A 322 10.64 -3.24 -3.43
C TYR A 322 10.42 -2.11 -2.42
N LEU A 323 11.45 -1.73 -1.69
CA LEU A 323 11.36 -0.75 -0.61
C LEU A 323 12.45 0.32 -0.76
N TYR A 324 12.05 1.58 -0.63
CA TYR A 324 12.99 2.68 -0.52
C TYR A 324 13.67 2.65 0.87
N GLY A 325 14.97 2.38 0.90
CA GLY A 325 15.73 2.16 2.14
C GLY A 325 15.91 3.39 3.04
N GLY A 326 15.53 4.58 2.58
CA GLY A 326 15.52 5.82 3.38
C GLY A 326 14.21 6.08 4.14
N TYR A 327 13.22 5.21 3.99
CA TYR A 327 11.92 5.37 4.64
C TYR A 327 11.95 4.75 6.04
N TYR A 328 11.74 5.59 7.04
CA TYR A 328 11.55 5.18 8.44
C TYR A 328 10.18 5.72 8.90
N GLU A 329 9.25 4.82 9.23
CA GLU A 329 8.05 5.23 9.96
C GLU A 329 8.44 5.60 11.40
N TRP A 330 8.40 6.89 11.72
CA TRP A 330 8.44 7.38 13.08
C TRP A 330 7.00 7.38 13.63
N ASN A 331 6.65 6.33 14.36
CA ASN A 331 5.39 6.26 15.11
C ASN A 331 5.49 7.02 16.44
#